data_5feb43cba62bd6c17731b8a990ee175c
#
_entry.id   5feb43cba62bd6c17731b8a990ee175c
#
_cell.length_a   1.000
_cell.length_b   1.000
_cell.length_c   1.000
_cell.angle_alpha   90.00
_cell.angle_beta   90.00
_cell.angle_gamma   90.00
#
_symmetry.space_group_name_H-M   'P 1'
#
loop_
_entity.id
_entity.type
_entity.pdbx_description
1 polymer ?
#
loop_
_entity_poly.entity_id
_entity_poly.type
_entity_poly.pdbx_seq_one_letter_code
_entity_poly.pdbx_strand_id
1 'polypeptide(L)'
;MGYFCSVCKSDITDAEFNYSMDRYGKALCRQHQKEFVKSREPENFRTEISKTETAVSSISDSEKEQNFSSRDSKFVENMIKGRIAETLIEELFLSLNYSVFRYGMENTVPGIMKLLRGVRSDVATNIRRMPDFVIQNNRNGEVFFIEVKFRKDEVFIFENLDKDYPYENCYFIVVSKKHIKCVTYEELRAGDAVTPTSRNYLGNRKEFELDKEVIIQFCDFAVKFFSVV
;
A
#
# COMPACT_ATOMS: atom_id res chain seq x y z
N MET A 1 -41.84 0.19 21.42
CA MET A 1 -40.90 1.06 22.16
C MET A 1 -40.41 2.13 21.19
N GLY A 2 -40.48 3.44 21.58
CA GLY A 2 -39.98 4.49 20.71
C GLY A 2 -38.49 4.67 20.86
N TYR A 3 -37.79 4.95 19.76
CA TYR A 3 -36.37 5.28 19.76
C TYR A 3 -36.18 6.81 19.73
N PHE A 4 -35.16 7.29 20.44
CA PHE A 4 -34.86 8.73 20.54
C PHE A 4 -33.46 9.03 20.04
N CYS A 5 -33.32 10.17 19.37
CA CYS A 5 -32.00 10.67 18.96
C CYS A 5 -31.11 10.93 20.21
N SER A 6 -29.92 10.41 20.21
CA SER A 6 -28.96 10.57 21.33
C SER A 6 -28.55 12.02 21.58
N VAL A 7 -28.67 12.90 20.55
CA VAL A 7 -28.26 14.31 20.63
C VAL A 7 -29.42 15.21 21.02
N CYS A 8 -30.52 15.22 20.24
CA CYS A 8 -31.62 16.17 20.48
C CYS A 8 -32.85 15.58 21.19
N LYS A 9 -32.84 14.29 21.50
CA LYS A 9 -33.92 13.54 22.17
C LYS A 9 -35.24 13.49 21.40
N SER A 10 -35.28 13.90 20.12
CA SER A 10 -36.46 13.75 19.28
C SER A 10 -36.72 12.28 18.97
N ASP A 11 -38.00 11.94 18.77
CA ASP A 11 -38.39 10.62 18.29
C ASP A 11 -37.79 10.34 16.93
N ILE A 12 -37.33 9.09 16.73
CA ILE A 12 -36.82 8.61 15.45
C ILE A 12 -37.51 7.29 15.09
N THR A 13 -37.69 7.08 13.80
CA THR A 13 -38.32 5.87 13.28
C THR A 13 -37.38 4.66 13.40
N ASP A 14 -37.95 3.46 13.38
CA ASP A 14 -37.17 2.20 13.41
C ASP A 14 -36.13 2.16 12.26
N ALA A 15 -36.50 2.68 11.09
CA ALA A 15 -35.61 2.76 9.93
C ALA A 15 -34.43 3.71 10.17
N GLU A 16 -34.69 4.89 10.80
CA GLU A 16 -33.63 5.85 11.16
C GLU A 16 -32.73 5.30 12.26
N PHE A 17 -33.31 4.61 13.24
CA PHE A 17 -32.55 3.96 14.31
C PHE A 17 -31.61 2.89 13.73
N ASN A 18 -32.14 1.92 12.97
CA ASN A 18 -31.36 0.85 12.41
C ASN A 18 -30.23 1.37 11.50
N TYR A 19 -30.56 2.30 10.59
CA TYR A 19 -29.58 2.92 9.72
C TYR A 19 -28.47 3.66 10.48
N SER A 20 -28.82 4.41 11.53
CA SER A 20 -27.84 5.20 12.29
C SER A 20 -27.01 4.34 13.22
N MET A 21 -27.56 3.27 13.77
CA MET A 21 -26.81 2.31 14.59
C MET A 21 -25.81 1.52 13.76
N ASP A 22 -26.19 1.03 12.59
CA ASP A 22 -25.33 0.30 11.67
C ASP A 22 -24.16 1.17 11.17
N ARG A 23 -24.45 2.42 10.79
CA ARG A 23 -23.45 3.28 10.15
C ARG A 23 -22.64 4.16 11.09
N TYR A 24 -23.18 4.55 12.22
CA TYR A 24 -22.57 5.50 13.15
C TYR A 24 -22.39 4.97 14.58
N GLY A 25 -22.97 3.81 14.89
CA GLY A 25 -22.94 3.23 16.24
C GLY A 25 -23.73 4.02 17.27
N LYS A 26 -24.62 4.95 16.84
CA LYS A 26 -25.41 5.83 17.69
C LYS A 26 -26.78 6.08 17.09
N ALA A 27 -27.81 6.18 17.95
CA ALA A 27 -29.16 6.53 17.53
C ALA A 27 -29.22 8.02 17.18
N LEU A 28 -29.33 8.39 15.91
CA LEU A 28 -29.33 9.76 15.42
C LEU A 28 -30.51 10.02 14.50
N CYS A 29 -31.20 11.18 14.65
CA CYS A 29 -32.17 11.64 13.66
C CYS A 29 -31.45 12.08 12.38
N ARG A 30 -32.19 12.21 11.27
CA ARG A 30 -31.64 12.58 9.94
C ARG A 30 -30.79 13.85 9.94
N GLN A 31 -31.16 14.85 10.77
CA GLN A 31 -30.40 16.08 10.88
C GLN A 31 -29.00 15.80 11.48
N HIS A 32 -28.96 15.11 12.61
CA HIS A 32 -27.70 14.79 13.29
C HIS A 32 -26.88 13.73 12.56
N GLN A 33 -27.49 12.87 11.74
CA GLN A 33 -26.74 12.02 10.80
C GLN A 33 -25.97 12.88 9.79
N LYS A 34 -26.58 13.92 9.21
CA LYS A 34 -25.92 14.86 8.27
C LYS A 34 -24.80 15.65 8.94
N GLU A 35 -25.02 16.13 10.16
CA GLU A 35 -24.01 16.86 10.93
C GLU A 35 -22.84 15.96 11.34
N PHE A 36 -23.12 14.71 11.69
CA PHE A 36 -22.09 13.72 12.04
C PHE A 36 -21.22 13.33 10.83
N VAL A 37 -21.78 13.33 9.63
CA VAL A 37 -21.00 13.16 8.38
C VAL A 37 -20.14 14.39 8.12
N LYS A 38 -20.69 15.61 8.24
CA LYS A 38 -19.93 16.85 8.06
C LYS A 38 -18.76 17.01 9.04
N SER A 39 -18.92 16.57 10.29
CA SER A 39 -17.83 16.61 11.29
C SER A 39 -16.73 15.57 11.07
N ARG A 40 -16.90 14.64 10.15
CA ARG A 40 -15.92 13.61 9.79
C ARG A 40 -15.27 13.83 8.43
N GLU A 41 -15.77 14.76 7.61
CA GLU A 41 -15.06 15.19 6.42
C GLU A 41 -13.87 16.07 6.85
N PRO A 42 -12.63 15.74 6.50
CA PRO A 42 -11.53 16.68 6.66
C PRO A 42 -11.81 17.91 5.78
N GLU A 43 -11.69 19.10 6.35
CA GLU A 43 -11.94 20.41 5.71
C GLU A 43 -11.03 20.76 4.53
N ASN A 44 -10.75 19.85 3.61
CA ASN A 44 -9.80 20.11 2.51
C ASN A 44 -10.26 19.58 1.14
N PHE A 45 -11.57 19.57 0.81
CA PHE A 45 -11.93 19.23 -0.58
C PHE A 45 -13.19 19.92 -1.14
N ARG A 46 -13.52 21.15 -0.71
CA ARG A 46 -14.62 21.92 -1.33
C ARG A 46 -14.38 23.42 -1.30
N THR A 47 -13.33 23.91 -1.94
CA THR A 47 -13.26 25.35 -2.29
C THR A 47 -12.38 25.60 -3.52
N GLU A 48 -12.66 24.98 -4.64
CA GLU A 48 -12.05 25.40 -5.90
C GLU A 48 -12.87 25.06 -7.14
N ILE A 49 -14.20 25.29 -7.13
CA ILE A 49 -14.94 25.48 -8.39
C ILE A 49 -16.08 26.47 -8.12
N SER A 50 -15.78 27.73 -7.93
CA SER A 50 -16.64 28.86 -8.32
C SER A 50 -16.07 30.15 -7.70
N LYS A 51 -15.17 30.77 -8.36
CA LYS A 51 -14.90 32.23 -8.35
C LYS A 51 -13.66 32.54 -9.18
N THR A 52 -13.75 32.37 -10.45
CA THR A 52 -13.00 33.15 -11.41
C THR A 52 -13.91 34.28 -11.83
N GLU A 53 -13.68 35.44 -11.27
CA GLU A 53 -13.66 36.74 -11.90
C GLU A 53 -13.73 37.85 -10.83
N THR A 54 -12.83 38.84 -11.01
CA THR A 54 -12.72 40.13 -10.31
C THR A 54 -12.17 40.12 -8.87
N ALA A 55 -10.87 40.35 -8.76
CA ALA A 55 -10.26 41.52 -8.11
C ALA A 55 -8.74 41.37 -8.02
N VAL A 56 -8.05 42.03 -8.94
CA VAL A 56 -6.63 42.33 -8.77
C VAL A 56 -6.54 43.52 -7.84
N SER A 57 -6.03 43.34 -6.63
CA SER A 57 -5.17 44.30 -5.94
C SER A 57 -4.97 43.88 -4.45
N SER A 58 -3.70 43.82 -4.07
CA SER A 58 -3.18 43.85 -2.70
C SER A 58 -3.51 42.68 -1.76
N ILE A 59 -2.69 41.64 -1.79
CA ILE A 59 -2.45 40.79 -0.62
C ILE A 59 -0.91 40.66 -0.48
N SER A 60 -0.43 41.25 0.59
CA SER A 60 0.94 41.10 1.06
C SER A 60 1.17 39.68 1.57
N ASP A 61 2.26 39.09 1.09
CA ASP A 61 2.77 37.77 1.38
C ASP A 61 2.89 37.45 2.87
N SER A 62 2.24 36.39 3.29
CA SER A 62 2.72 35.50 4.35
C SER A 62 2.31 34.07 4.03
N GLU A 63 2.74 33.54 2.88
CA GLU A 63 2.75 32.11 2.62
C GLU A 63 3.77 31.48 3.58
N LYS A 64 3.26 30.80 4.61
CA LYS A 64 4.06 29.80 5.30
C LYS A 64 4.27 28.64 4.33
N GLU A 65 5.35 28.70 3.56
CA GLU A 65 5.90 27.53 2.91
C GLU A 65 6.07 26.43 3.97
N GLN A 66 5.22 25.42 3.94
CA GLN A 66 5.47 24.18 4.65
C GLN A 66 6.63 23.49 3.95
N ASN A 67 7.84 23.93 4.26
CA ASN A 67 9.06 23.26 3.83
C ASN A 67 9.07 21.86 4.46
N PHE A 68 8.78 20.85 3.63
CA PHE A 68 9.00 19.45 4.00
C PHE A 68 10.43 19.32 4.52
N SER A 69 10.58 18.79 5.73
CA SER A 69 11.90 18.47 6.26
C SER A 69 12.62 17.55 5.27
N SER A 70 13.90 17.70 5.12
CA SER A 70 14.73 16.84 4.23
C SER A 70 14.58 15.34 4.56
N ARG A 71 14.23 14.98 5.79
CA ARG A 71 13.89 13.60 6.20
C ARG A 71 12.53 13.16 5.70
N ASP A 72 11.53 14.04 5.78
CA ASP A 72 10.16 13.75 5.32
C ASP A 72 10.14 13.59 3.80
N SER A 73 10.89 14.41 3.07
CA SER A 73 11.06 14.31 1.64
C SER A 73 11.65 12.96 1.20
N LYS A 74 12.74 12.51 1.84
CA LYS A 74 13.34 11.20 1.55
C LYS A 74 12.42 10.03 1.90
N PHE A 75 11.66 10.14 2.99
CA PHE A 75 10.69 9.13 3.37
C PHE A 75 9.59 8.99 2.30
N VAL A 76 9.00 10.12 1.90
CA VAL A 76 7.96 10.15 0.85
C VAL A 76 8.51 9.61 -0.49
N GLU A 77 9.72 10.00 -0.87
CA GLU A 77 10.39 9.50 -2.08
C GLU A 77 10.57 7.97 -2.05
N ASN A 78 11.06 7.41 -0.95
CA ASN A 78 11.23 5.97 -0.79
C ASN A 78 9.89 5.23 -0.82
N MET A 79 8.85 5.79 -0.23
CA MET A 79 7.50 5.23 -0.26
C MET A 79 6.94 5.22 -1.69
N ILE A 80 7.16 6.29 -2.47
CA ILE A 80 6.74 6.35 -3.88
C ILE A 80 7.49 5.30 -4.70
N LYS A 81 8.82 5.17 -4.52
CA LYS A 81 9.63 4.15 -5.21
C LYS A 81 9.16 2.73 -4.89
N GLY A 82 8.80 2.46 -3.64
CA GLY A 82 8.21 1.18 -3.23
C GLY A 82 6.93 0.88 -4.01
N ARG A 83 5.99 1.80 -4.03
CA ARG A 83 4.72 1.65 -4.76
C ARG A 83 4.90 1.48 -6.27
N ILE A 84 5.86 2.19 -6.87
CA ILE A 84 6.19 1.99 -8.28
C ILE A 84 6.73 0.57 -8.51
N ALA A 85 7.59 0.07 -7.62
CA ALA A 85 8.11 -1.29 -7.71
C ALA A 85 7.02 -2.34 -7.56
N GLU A 86 6.10 -2.18 -6.60
CA GLU A 86 4.93 -3.05 -6.43
C GLU A 86 4.07 -3.07 -7.71
N THR A 87 3.72 -1.89 -8.25
CA THR A 87 2.92 -1.81 -9.47
C THR A 87 3.62 -2.46 -10.66
N LEU A 88 4.94 -2.25 -10.78
CA LEU A 88 5.73 -2.88 -11.85
C LEU A 88 5.67 -4.41 -11.76
N ILE A 89 5.77 -4.99 -10.58
CA ILE A 89 5.72 -6.44 -10.37
C ILE A 89 4.31 -6.99 -10.56
N GLU A 90 3.28 -6.27 -10.11
CA GLU A 90 1.87 -6.60 -10.37
C GLU A 90 1.60 -6.74 -11.87
N GLU A 91 1.95 -5.71 -12.65
CA GLU A 91 1.75 -5.69 -14.10
C GLU A 91 2.61 -6.76 -14.83
N LEU A 92 3.82 -7.03 -14.33
CA LEU A 92 4.66 -8.11 -14.86
C LEU A 92 3.96 -9.46 -14.73
N PHE A 93 3.46 -9.83 -13.57
CA PHE A 93 2.78 -11.11 -13.36
C PHE A 93 1.46 -11.20 -14.12
N LEU A 94 0.68 -10.11 -14.18
CA LEU A 94 -0.53 -10.06 -15.02
C LEU A 94 -0.20 -10.31 -16.49
N SER A 95 0.89 -9.72 -17.02
CA SER A 95 1.36 -9.93 -18.39
C SER A 95 1.85 -11.35 -18.65
N LEU A 96 2.24 -12.09 -17.62
CA LEU A 96 2.70 -13.48 -17.67
C LEU A 96 1.58 -14.50 -17.43
N ASN A 97 0.31 -14.05 -17.50
CA ASN A 97 -0.88 -14.90 -17.29
C ASN A 97 -1.00 -15.47 -15.86
N TYR A 98 -0.65 -14.64 -14.86
CA TYR A 98 -0.96 -14.90 -13.45
C TYR A 98 -2.19 -14.10 -13.03
N SER A 99 -2.95 -14.62 -12.09
CA SER A 99 -3.88 -13.83 -11.28
C SER A 99 -3.12 -13.23 -10.12
N VAL A 100 -3.25 -11.92 -9.91
CA VAL A 100 -2.54 -11.18 -8.85
C VAL A 100 -3.54 -10.60 -7.87
N PHE A 101 -3.34 -10.87 -6.59
CA PHE A 101 -4.19 -10.37 -5.51
C PHE A 101 -3.33 -9.55 -4.55
N ARG A 102 -3.69 -8.29 -4.33
CA ARG A 102 -3.07 -7.46 -3.30
C ARG A 102 -3.48 -8.02 -1.94
N TYR A 103 -2.49 -8.51 -1.19
CA TYR A 103 -2.72 -9.21 0.07
C TYR A 103 -2.38 -8.36 1.28
N GLY A 104 -1.39 -7.48 1.19
CA GLY A 104 -1.04 -6.55 2.26
C GLY A 104 -2.24 -5.75 2.77
N MET A 105 -2.53 -5.85 4.08
CA MET A 105 -3.72 -5.25 4.70
C MET A 105 -3.75 -3.73 4.59
N GLU A 106 -2.62 -3.07 4.46
CA GLU A 106 -2.53 -1.61 4.24
C GLU A 106 -3.19 -1.18 2.93
N ASN A 107 -3.18 -2.06 1.92
CA ASN A 107 -3.80 -1.82 0.62
C ASN A 107 -5.28 -2.23 0.58
N THR A 108 -5.68 -3.22 1.38
CA THR A 108 -7.03 -3.82 1.36
C THR A 108 -7.96 -3.21 2.40
N VAL A 109 -7.45 -2.83 3.57
CA VAL A 109 -8.27 -2.28 4.66
C VAL A 109 -7.73 -0.93 5.10
N PRO A 110 -8.25 0.18 4.55
CA PRO A 110 -7.82 1.51 4.96
C PRO A 110 -7.96 1.73 6.46
N GLY A 111 -6.87 2.19 7.08
CA GLY A 111 -6.87 2.49 8.51
C GLY A 111 -6.53 1.34 9.44
N ILE A 112 -6.35 0.10 8.94
CA ILE A 112 -5.94 -1.04 9.77
C ILE A 112 -4.60 -0.76 10.48
N MET A 113 -3.66 -0.13 9.82
CA MET A 113 -2.37 0.24 10.40
C MET A 113 -2.50 1.25 11.56
N LYS A 114 -3.52 2.11 11.50
CA LYS A 114 -3.88 2.99 12.63
C LYS A 114 -4.41 2.20 13.82
N LEU A 115 -5.30 1.23 13.54
CA LEU A 115 -5.89 0.37 14.56
C LEU A 115 -4.82 -0.48 15.25
N LEU A 116 -3.84 -0.97 14.51
CA LEU A 116 -2.76 -1.82 15.01
C LEU A 116 -1.59 -1.05 15.63
N ARG A 117 -1.62 0.29 15.61
CA ARG A 117 -0.55 1.10 16.19
C ARG A 117 -0.42 0.85 17.69
N GLY A 118 0.76 0.39 18.12
CA GLY A 118 1.05 0.06 19.52
C GLY A 118 0.54 -1.30 20.00
N VAL A 119 -0.21 -2.05 19.19
CA VAL A 119 -0.64 -3.40 19.51
C VAL A 119 0.51 -4.38 19.31
N ARG A 120 0.88 -5.12 20.37
CA ARG A 120 1.97 -6.10 20.39
C ARG A 120 1.41 -7.51 20.57
N SER A 121 0.68 -8.01 19.57
CA SER A 121 0.23 -9.41 19.54
C SER A 121 0.76 -10.08 18.28
N ASP A 122 0.85 -11.40 18.29
CA ASP A 122 1.28 -12.20 17.15
C ASP A 122 0.37 -11.95 15.94
N VAL A 123 -0.94 -11.85 16.16
CA VAL A 123 -1.93 -11.54 15.12
C VAL A 123 -1.64 -10.16 14.51
N ALA A 124 -1.42 -9.13 15.33
CA ALA A 124 -1.10 -7.79 14.83
C ALA A 124 0.24 -7.76 14.07
N THR A 125 1.20 -8.56 14.52
CA THR A 125 2.50 -8.72 13.86
C THR A 125 2.35 -9.41 12.51
N ASN A 126 1.60 -10.50 12.43
CA ASN A 126 1.32 -11.21 11.20
C ASN A 126 0.61 -10.31 10.18
N ILE A 127 -0.39 -9.53 10.63
CA ILE A 127 -1.10 -8.58 9.76
C ILE A 127 -0.16 -7.52 9.20
N ARG A 128 0.74 -6.94 10.00
CA ARG A 128 1.70 -5.93 9.55
C ARG A 128 2.77 -6.45 8.60
N ARG A 129 3.01 -7.76 8.62
CA ARG A 129 4.05 -8.44 7.83
C ARG A 129 3.47 -9.27 6.70
N MET A 130 2.17 -9.10 6.39
CA MET A 130 1.59 -9.78 5.24
C MET A 130 2.35 -9.40 3.97
N PRO A 131 2.68 -10.37 3.12
CA PRO A 131 3.28 -10.12 1.81
C PRO A 131 2.42 -9.16 0.97
N ASP A 132 3.04 -8.44 0.06
CA ASP A 132 2.36 -7.47 -0.80
C ASP A 132 1.30 -8.14 -1.68
N PHE A 133 1.62 -9.34 -2.21
CA PHE A 133 0.76 -10.07 -3.14
C PHE A 133 0.65 -11.55 -2.82
N VAL A 134 -0.50 -12.10 -3.20
CA VAL A 134 -0.69 -13.51 -3.51
C VAL A 134 -0.86 -13.62 -5.03
N ILE A 135 -0.05 -14.43 -5.69
CA ILE A 135 -0.17 -14.69 -7.12
C ILE A 135 -0.55 -16.14 -7.38
N GLN A 136 -1.34 -16.37 -8.42
CA GLN A 136 -1.71 -17.71 -8.85
C GLN A 136 -1.35 -17.90 -10.33
N ASN A 137 -0.61 -18.95 -10.63
CA ASN A 137 -0.36 -19.36 -12.00
C ASN A 137 -1.64 -19.94 -12.61
N ASN A 138 -2.20 -19.27 -13.63
CA ASN A 138 -3.46 -19.69 -14.26
C ASN A 138 -3.34 -20.97 -15.10
N ARG A 139 -2.13 -21.49 -15.35
CA ARG A 139 -1.89 -22.73 -16.10
C ARG A 139 -1.94 -23.97 -15.22
N ASN A 140 -1.31 -23.92 -14.05
CA ASN A 140 -1.17 -25.07 -13.15
C ASN A 140 -1.85 -24.90 -11.79
N GLY A 141 -2.36 -23.69 -11.49
CA GLY A 141 -3.06 -23.39 -10.24
C GLY A 141 -2.15 -23.16 -9.03
N GLU A 142 -0.84 -23.20 -9.18
CA GLU A 142 0.10 -22.94 -8.08
C GLU A 142 -0.02 -21.51 -7.57
N VAL A 143 0.11 -21.38 -6.24
CA VAL A 143 -0.07 -20.11 -5.52
C VAL A 143 1.20 -19.76 -4.77
N PHE A 144 1.61 -18.48 -4.85
CA PHE A 144 2.84 -17.98 -4.24
C PHE A 144 2.60 -16.70 -3.46
N PHE A 145 3.30 -16.54 -2.33
CA PHE A 145 3.43 -15.27 -1.63
C PHE A 145 4.59 -14.46 -2.22
N ILE A 146 4.32 -13.19 -2.53
CA ILE A 146 5.30 -12.27 -3.09
C ILE A 146 5.41 -11.03 -2.23
N GLU A 147 6.62 -10.71 -1.83
CA GLU A 147 7.00 -9.46 -1.18
C GLU A 147 7.93 -8.68 -2.10
N VAL A 148 7.62 -7.42 -2.37
CA VAL A 148 8.40 -6.56 -3.28
C VAL A 148 9.25 -5.60 -2.48
N LYS A 149 10.52 -5.48 -2.83
CA LYS A 149 11.46 -4.54 -2.22
C LYS A 149 12.16 -3.71 -3.29
N PHE A 150 12.06 -2.40 -3.21
CA PHE A 150 12.92 -1.52 -3.98
C PHE A 150 14.27 -1.36 -3.26
N ARG A 151 15.38 -1.64 -3.95
CA ARG A 151 16.74 -1.47 -3.44
C ARG A 151 17.62 -0.81 -4.50
N LYS A 152 17.98 0.45 -4.26
CA LYS A 152 18.81 1.23 -5.18
C LYS A 152 20.23 0.63 -5.33
N ASP A 153 20.75 0.08 -4.25
CA ASP A 153 22.08 -0.54 -4.13
C ASP A 153 22.10 -2.02 -4.53
N GLU A 154 20.95 -2.59 -4.88
CA GLU A 154 20.77 -4.02 -5.16
C GLU A 154 21.15 -4.94 -4.00
N VAL A 155 21.13 -4.46 -2.77
CA VAL A 155 21.50 -5.27 -1.60
C VAL A 155 20.24 -5.64 -0.81
N PHE A 156 20.03 -6.95 -0.65
CA PHE A 156 19.01 -7.50 0.23
C PHE A 156 19.50 -8.79 0.86
N ILE A 157 19.61 -8.79 2.18
CA ILE A 157 20.19 -9.84 3.00
C ILE A 157 19.20 -10.27 4.08
N PHE A 158 19.44 -11.40 4.74
CA PHE A 158 18.55 -11.93 5.77
C PHE A 158 18.29 -10.94 6.91
N GLU A 159 19.31 -10.17 7.31
CA GLU A 159 19.19 -9.15 8.36
C GLU A 159 18.29 -7.96 8.00
N ASN A 160 17.90 -7.83 6.72
CA ASN A 160 16.91 -6.84 6.30
C ASN A 160 15.47 -7.28 6.57
N LEU A 161 15.26 -8.55 6.92
CA LEU A 161 13.96 -9.06 7.36
C LEU A 161 13.75 -8.74 8.83
N ASP A 162 12.50 -8.56 9.19
CA ASP A 162 12.11 -8.49 10.60
C ASP A 162 12.43 -9.81 11.30
N LYS A 163 12.85 -9.71 12.55
CA LYS A 163 12.93 -10.88 13.42
C LYS A 163 11.54 -11.54 13.47
N ASP A 164 11.50 -12.85 13.41
CA ASP A 164 10.27 -13.63 13.45
C ASP A 164 9.31 -13.30 12.26
N TYR A 165 9.85 -13.16 11.05
CA TYR A 165 9.06 -13.01 9.85
C TYR A 165 8.20 -14.26 9.64
N PRO A 166 6.84 -14.14 9.57
CA PRO A 166 5.95 -15.30 9.67
C PRO A 166 5.72 -16.04 8.36
N TYR A 167 6.15 -15.49 7.21
CA TYR A 167 5.90 -16.05 5.88
C TYR A 167 7.17 -16.66 5.29
N GLU A 168 7.61 -17.81 5.86
CA GLU A 168 8.85 -18.49 5.44
C GLU A 168 8.80 -19.04 4.00
N ASN A 169 7.60 -19.18 3.43
CA ASN A 169 7.38 -19.60 2.05
C ASN A 169 7.24 -18.39 1.07
N CYS A 170 7.66 -17.21 1.48
CA CYS A 170 7.56 -16.00 0.66
C CYS A 170 8.75 -15.86 -0.30
N TYR A 171 8.46 -15.39 -1.51
CA TYR A 171 9.43 -14.96 -2.49
C TYR A 171 9.63 -13.44 -2.40
N PHE A 172 10.86 -13.01 -2.18
CA PHE A 172 11.23 -11.60 -2.16
C PHE A 172 11.70 -11.17 -3.54
N ILE A 173 10.96 -10.27 -4.17
CA ILE A 173 11.32 -9.70 -5.47
C ILE A 173 11.97 -8.34 -5.24
N VAL A 174 13.25 -8.27 -5.53
CA VAL A 174 14.07 -7.08 -5.36
C VAL A 174 14.18 -6.34 -6.69
N VAL A 175 13.50 -5.19 -6.75
CA VAL A 175 13.54 -4.29 -7.90
C VAL A 175 14.63 -3.25 -7.66
N SER A 176 15.49 -3.07 -8.64
CA SER A 176 16.56 -2.06 -8.62
C SER A 176 16.48 -1.15 -9.84
N LYS A 177 17.42 -0.22 -9.96
CA LYS A 177 17.59 0.60 -11.16
C LYS A 177 18.04 -0.17 -12.41
N LYS A 178 18.45 -1.45 -12.25
CA LYS A 178 19.03 -2.24 -13.34
C LYS A 178 18.41 -3.61 -13.52
N HIS A 179 18.00 -4.25 -12.43
CA HIS A 179 17.62 -5.64 -12.43
C HIS A 179 16.36 -5.90 -11.59
N ILE A 180 15.66 -6.96 -11.95
CA ILE A 180 14.63 -7.58 -11.11
C ILE A 180 15.18 -8.93 -10.67
N LYS A 181 15.48 -9.06 -9.37
CA LYS A 181 16.03 -10.26 -8.75
C LYS A 181 15.01 -10.88 -7.81
N CYS A 182 15.18 -12.17 -7.53
CA CYS A 182 14.27 -12.91 -6.66
C CYS A 182 15.05 -13.84 -5.75
N VAL A 183 14.69 -13.87 -4.48
CA VAL A 183 15.26 -14.75 -3.46
C VAL A 183 14.14 -15.27 -2.56
N THR A 184 14.24 -16.48 -2.04
CA THR A 184 13.30 -17.04 -1.08
C THR A 184 13.76 -16.74 0.35
N TYR A 185 12.85 -16.91 1.31
CA TYR A 185 13.18 -16.84 2.73
C TYR A 185 14.28 -17.85 3.12
N GLU A 186 14.15 -19.08 2.62
CA GLU A 186 15.11 -20.15 2.94
C GLU A 186 16.50 -19.86 2.36
N GLU A 187 16.59 -19.34 1.14
CA GLU A 187 17.86 -18.94 0.53
C GLU A 187 18.53 -17.82 1.34
N LEU A 188 17.76 -16.80 1.75
CA LEU A 188 18.27 -15.73 2.62
C LEU A 188 18.79 -16.29 3.95
N ARG A 189 18.04 -17.19 4.56
CA ARG A 189 18.43 -17.84 5.83
C ARG A 189 19.68 -18.70 5.67
N ALA A 190 19.88 -19.28 4.49
CA ALA A 190 21.09 -20.05 4.16
C ALA A 190 22.30 -19.17 3.86
N GLY A 191 22.14 -17.85 3.79
CA GLY A 191 23.19 -16.87 3.51
C GLY A 191 23.27 -16.41 2.05
N ASP A 192 22.35 -16.88 1.19
CA ASP A 192 22.23 -16.37 -0.17
C ASP A 192 21.64 -14.96 -0.13
N ALA A 193 22.39 -13.99 -0.63
CA ALA A 193 21.98 -12.60 -0.64
C ALA A 193 21.74 -12.10 -2.07
N VAL A 194 20.84 -11.14 -2.20
CA VAL A 194 20.79 -10.32 -3.40
C VAL A 194 21.88 -9.26 -3.29
N THR A 195 22.81 -9.24 -4.27
CA THR A 195 23.88 -8.25 -4.38
C THR A 195 23.99 -7.79 -5.83
N PRO A 196 24.72 -6.70 -6.15
CA PRO A 196 24.90 -6.27 -7.54
C PRO A 196 25.50 -7.35 -8.45
N THR A 197 26.30 -8.27 -7.90
CA THR A 197 26.96 -9.35 -8.63
C THR A 197 26.26 -10.70 -8.55
N SER A 198 25.27 -10.85 -7.67
CA SER A 198 24.51 -12.10 -7.53
C SER A 198 23.67 -12.38 -8.78
N ARG A 199 23.45 -13.66 -9.07
CA ARG A 199 22.72 -14.12 -10.29
C ARG A 199 21.27 -14.57 -10.01
N ASN A 200 20.70 -14.13 -8.90
CA ASN A 200 19.30 -14.46 -8.54
C ASN A 200 18.30 -13.67 -9.41
N TYR A 201 18.46 -13.66 -10.73
CA TYR A 201 17.51 -12.98 -11.62
C TYR A 201 16.14 -13.66 -11.56
N LEU A 202 15.08 -12.87 -11.53
CA LEU A 202 13.71 -13.38 -11.52
C LEU A 202 13.47 -14.35 -12.68
N GLY A 203 13.98 -14.05 -13.90
CA GLY A 203 13.86 -14.89 -15.07
C GLY A 203 14.56 -16.26 -14.98
N ASN A 204 15.34 -16.51 -13.92
CA ASN A 204 15.97 -17.81 -13.68
C ASN A 204 15.14 -18.72 -12.76
N ARG A 205 14.05 -18.20 -12.17
CA ARG A 205 13.15 -18.95 -11.31
C ARG A 205 12.29 -19.90 -12.12
N LYS A 206 12.53 -21.18 -11.98
CA LYS A 206 11.80 -22.23 -12.73
C LYS A 206 10.36 -22.40 -12.22
N GLU A 207 10.14 -22.07 -10.96
CA GLU A 207 8.85 -22.19 -10.27
C GLU A 207 7.77 -21.33 -10.90
N PHE A 208 8.15 -20.21 -11.53
CA PHE A 208 7.21 -19.26 -12.10
C PHE A 208 6.94 -19.46 -13.61
N GLU A 209 7.59 -20.37 -14.31
CA GLU A 209 7.39 -20.56 -15.77
C GLU A 209 7.39 -19.25 -16.57
N LEU A 210 8.36 -18.38 -16.32
CA LEU A 210 8.38 -17.01 -16.81
C LEU A 210 8.88 -16.89 -18.24
N ASP A 211 8.23 -16.02 -19.03
CA ASP A 211 8.74 -15.57 -20.32
C ASP A 211 9.86 -14.53 -20.12
N LYS A 212 11.06 -14.86 -20.60
CA LYS A 212 12.24 -14.00 -20.43
C LYS A 212 12.14 -12.69 -21.19
N GLU A 213 11.47 -12.67 -22.34
CA GLU A 213 11.33 -11.46 -23.15
C GLU A 213 10.45 -10.44 -22.44
N VAL A 214 9.36 -10.91 -21.82
CA VAL A 214 8.49 -10.06 -20.99
C VAL A 214 9.27 -9.50 -19.81
N ILE A 215 10.08 -10.32 -19.13
CA ILE A 215 10.87 -9.83 -17.98
C ILE A 215 11.87 -8.76 -18.41
N ILE A 216 12.53 -8.93 -19.57
CA ILE A 216 13.48 -7.94 -20.09
C ILE A 216 12.78 -6.61 -20.35
N GLN A 217 11.57 -6.61 -20.95
CA GLN A 217 10.78 -5.40 -21.16
C GLN A 217 10.46 -4.70 -19.83
N PHE A 218 10.11 -5.45 -18.80
CA PHE A 218 9.85 -4.88 -17.46
C PHE A 218 11.12 -4.40 -16.76
N CYS A 219 12.28 -5.01 -17.00
CA CYS A 219 13.56 -4.45 -16.57
C CYS A 219 13.82 -3.10 -17.25
N ASP A 220 13.53 -2.96 -18.55
CA ASP A 220 13.66 -1.68 -19.27
C ASP A 220 12.70 -0.62 -18.72
N PHE A 221 11.48 -0.99 -18.33
CA PHE A 221 10.57 -0.08 -17.61
C PHE A 221 11.16 0.34 -16.27
N ALA A 222 11.71 -0.58 -15.48
CA ALA A 222 12.35 -0.26 -14.22
C ALA A 222 13.51 0.74 -14.43
N VAL A 223 14.36 0.52 -15.43
CA VAL A 223 15.44 1.46 -15.79
C VAL A 223 14.87 2.85 -16.07
N LYS A 224 13.83 2.97 -16.90
CA LYS A 224 13.20 4.26 -17.24
C LYS A 224 12.63 4.97 -16.00
N PHE A 225 11.85 4.27 -15.17
CA PHE A 225 11.19 4.87 -14.01
C PHE A 225 12.18 5.26 -12.91
N PHE A 226 13.19 4.45 -12.66
CA PHE A 226 14.12 4.69 -11.56
C PHE A 226 15.40 5.43 -11.95
N SER A 227 15.64 5.71 -13.24
CA SER A 227 16.80 6.50 -13.68
C SER A 227 16.67 7.99 -13.35
N VAL A 228 15.44 8.51 -13.31
CA VAL A 228 15.13 9.93 -13.05
C VAL A 228 14.83 10.23 -11.58
N VAL A 229 14.95 9.21 -10.66
CA VAL A 229 14.56 9.35 -9.25
C VAL A 229 15.73 9.02 -8.33
#